data_eb00e844bd25d20a12a861ccf8cf2584
#
_entry.id   eb00e844bd25d20a12a861ccf8cf2584
#
_cell.length_a   1.000
_cell.length_b   1.000
_cell.length_c   1.000
_cell.angle_alpha   90.00
_cell.angle_beta   90.00
_cell.angle_gamma   90.00
#
_symmetry.space_group_name_H-M   'P 1'
#
loop_
_entity.id
_entity.type
_entity.pdbx_description
1 polymer ?
#
loop_
_entity_poly.entity_id
_entity_poly.type
_entity_poly.pdbx_seq_one_letter_code
_entity_poly.pdbx_strand_id
1 'polypeptide(L)'
;ELGTVHAVLADLNTEAGRAALLKACPEPDVLVTNNNGPAPGTYAQWGEAEWEGAFLANMIAPALLIRSVLDGMRARKFGRIVNITSAMVKSPHPNMGLSTAARAALTPFSKGLSKEVAKDNVTINNLLPERFDTARQQQMAKIAMEMRGLTLEQARAEMAATIAAGRLGQPSEFGDACAFLCSAQAGYISGQNLQLDGGSYQGLI
;
A
#
# COMPACT_ATOMS: atom_id res chain seq x y z
N GLU A 1 -21.99 7.26 8.80
CA GLU A 1 -22.26 7.93 7.49
C GLU A 1 -20.91 8.24 6.82
N LEU A 2 -20.80 7.90 5.54
CA LEU A 2 -19.67 8.35 4.73
C LEU A 2 -19.88 9.84 4.41
N GLY A 3 -18.83 10.63 4.56
CA GLY A 3 -18.84 12.04 4.14
C GLY A 3 -19.01 12.19 2.61
N THR A 4 -18.86 13.40 2.09
CA THR A 4 -18.92 13.65 0.65
C THR A 4 -17.74 12.97 -0.06
N VAL A 5 -18.04 12.14 -1.06
CA VAL A 5 -17.03 11.44 -1.87
C VAL A 5 -17.04 12.00 -3.30
N HIS A 6 -15.88 12.41 -3.79
CA HIS A 6 -15.66 12.83 -5.17
C HIS A 6 -14.81 11.79 -5.89
N ALA A 7 -15.41 11.08 -6.85
CA ALA A 7 -14.70 10.11 -7.67
C ALA A 7 -14.00 10.79 -8.86
N VAL A 8 -12.73 10.51 -9.06
CA VAL A 8 -11.94 10.97 -10.21
C VAL A 8 -11.45 9.75 -10.99
N LEU A 9 -11.92 9.59 -12.22
CA LEU A 9 -11.43 8.53 -13.11
C LEU A 9 -10.11 9.00 -13.72
N ALA A 10 -8.99 8.42 -13.25
CA ALA A 10 -7.66 8.83 -13.68
C ALA A 10 -6.67 7.66 -13.57
N ASP A 11 -5.73 7.58 -14.52
CA ASP A 11 -4.57 6.69 -14.44
C ASP A 11 -3.43 7.41 -13.72
N LEU A 12 -3.13 7.01 -12.50
CA LEU A 12 -2.09 7.62 -11.66
C LEU A 12 -0.66 7.39 -12.20
N ASN A 13 -0.47 6.47 -13.13
CA ASN A 13 0.81 6.28 -13.81
C ASN A 13 1.14 7.44 -14.76
N THR A 14 0.13 8.19 -15.21
CA THR A 14 0.30 9.35 -16.10
C THR A 14 0.35 10.67 -15.31
N GLU A 15 1.06 11.64 -15.85
CA GLU A 15 1.08 13.00 -15.30
C GLU A 15 -0.33 13.63 -15.33
N ALA A 16 -1.05 13.46 -16.43
CA ALA A 16 -2.41 13.97 -16.59
C ALA A 16 -3.36 13.39 -15.54
N GLY A 17 -3.26 12.09 -15.26
CA GLY A 17 -4.09 11.45 -14.24
C GLY A 17 -3.80 11.97 -12.81
N ARG A 18 -2.53 12.15 -12.46
CA ARG A 18 -2.15 12.75 -11.17
C ARG A 18 -2.61 14.20 -11.07
N ALA A 19 -2.47 14.98 -12.16
CA ALA A 19 -2.94 16.36 -12.22
C ALA A 19 -4.47 16.46 -12.07
N ALA A 20 -5.22 15.55 -12.68
CA ALA A 20 -6.69 15.51 -12.54
C ALA A 20 -7.11 15.25 -11.10
N LEU A 21 -6.44 14.31 -10.40
CA LEU A 21 -6.69 14.02 -8.99
C LEU A 21 -6.41 15.26 -8.11
N LEU A 22 -5.26 15.90 -8.29
CA LEU A 22 -4.85 17.09 -7.53
C LEU A 22 -5.75 18.30 -7.81
N LYS A 23 -6.27 18.43 -9.03
CA LYS A 23 -7.26 19.47 -9.35
C LYS A 23 -8.57 19.28 -8.59
N ALA A 24 -8.98 18.04 -8.35
CA ALA A 24 -10.20 17.75 -7.58
C ALA A 24 -10.01 18.00 -6.08
N CYS A 25 -8.77 17.86 -5.56
CA CYS A 25 -8.43 18.14 -4.17
C CYS A 25 -7.05 18.82 -4.10
N PRO A 26 -6.99 20.16 -4.30
CA PRO A 26 -5.71 20.87 -4.45
C PRO A 26 -4.92 21.03 -3.15
N GLU A 27 -5.58 20.99 -2.00
CA GLU A 27 -4.97 21.19 -0.68
C GLU A 27 -5.33 20.06 0.31
N PRO A 28 -4.96 18.80 0.02
CA PRO A 28 -5.31 17.70 0.89
C PRO A 28 -4.54 17.77 2.21
N ASP A 29 -5.20 17.49 3.32
CA ASP A 29 -4.57 17.28 4.62
C ASP A 29 -4.11 15.83 4.81
N VAL A 30 -4.70 14.91 4.06
CA VAL A 30 -4.39 13.49 4.07
C VAL A 30 -4.15 12.99 2.65
N LEU A 31 -3.06 12.24 2.47
CA LEU A 31 -2.77 11.52 1.22
C LEU A 31 -2.57 10.03 1.54
N VAL A 32 -3.44 9.18 0.98
CA VAL A 32 -3.24 7.73 0.99
C VAL A 32 -2.86 7.27 -0.41
N THR A 33 -1.63 6.79 -0.58
CA THR A 33 -1.19 6.27 -1.88
C THR A 33 -1.48 4.78 -1.96
N ASN A 34 -2.29 4.39 -2.93
CA ASN A 34 -2.58 2.99 -3.24
C ASN A 34 -2.76 2.86 -4.76
N ASN A 35 -1.99 1.98 -5.38
CA ASN A 35 -2.07 1.72 -6.81
C ASN A 35 -2.00 0.22 -7.07
N ASN A 36 -2.41 -0.21 -8.27
CA ASN A 36 -2.36 -1.61 -8.66
C ASN A 36 -0.92 -2.13 -8.62
N GLY A 37 -0.76 -3.32 -8.05
CA GLY A 37 0.51 -4.04 -8.12
C GLY A 37 0.62 -4.86 -9.40
N PRO A 38 1.85 -5.18 -9.87
CA PRO A 38 2.07 -6.06 -11.00
C PRO A 38 1.54 -7.47 -10.72
N ALA A 39 1.27 -8.22 -11.77
CA ALA A 39 0.91 -9.63 -11.67
C ALA A 39 2.07 -10.45 -11.06
N PRO A 40 1.78 -11.52 -10.31
CA PRO A 40 2.79 -12.49 -9.93
C PRO A 40 3.47 -13.11 -11.16
N GLY A 41 4.74 -13.45 -11.02
CA GLY A 41 5.50 -14.06 -12.09
C GLY A 41 6.85 -14.57 -11.61
N THR A 42 7.69 -15.03 -12.52
CA THR A 42 9.06 -15.47 -12.25
C THR A 42 10.07 -14.49 -12.85
N TYR A 43 11.29 -14.49 -12.33
CA TYR A 43 12.35 -13.60 -12.82
C TYR A 43 12.59 -13.74 -14.34
N ALA A 44 12.35 -14.92 -14.89
CA ALA A 44 12.53 -15.19 -16.33
C ALA A 44 11.46 -14.53 -17.22
N GLN A 45 10.33 -14.13 -16.64
CA GLN A 45 9.22 -13.48 -17.33
C GLN A 45 9.28 -11.95 -17.31
N TRP A 46 10.17 -11.37 -16.49
CA TRP A 46 10.22 -9.93 -16.27
C TRP A 46 11.32 -9.28 -17.10
N GLY A 47 10.94 -8.64 -18.19
CA GLY A 47 11.78 -7.78 -18.99
C GLY A 47 11.79 -6.34 -18.47
N GLU A 48 12.44 -5.45 -19.19
CA GLU A 48 12.59 -4.02 -18.84
C GLU A 48 11.22 -3.35 -18.65
N ALA A 49 10.27 -3.60 -19.55
CA ALA A 49 8.94 -2.97 -19.47
C ALA A 49 8.15 -3.36 -18.22
N GLU A 50 8.24 -4.61 -17.77
CA GLU A 50 7.60 -5.06 -16.52
C GLU A 50 8.22 -4.37 -15.30
N TRP A 51 9.55 -4.21 -15.29
CA TRP A 51 10.25 -3.48 -14.24
C TRP A 51 9.87 -2.00 -14.22
N GLU A 52 9.92 -1.32 -15.36
CA GLU A 52 9.54 0.09 -15.48
C GLU A 52 8.09 0.31 -15.04
N GLY A 53 7.15 -0.52 -15.49
CA GLY A 53 5.75 -0.44 -15.11
C GLY A 53 5.54 -0.63 -13.60
N ALA A 54 6.23 -1.59 -12.99
CA ALA A 54 6.14 -1.83 -11.55
C ALA A 54 6.66 -0.66 -10.73
N PHE A 55 7.82 -0.10 -11.12
CA PHE A 55 8.41 1.07 -10.45
C PHE A 55 7.57 2.33 -10.68
N LEU A 56 7.07 2.54 -11.88
CA LEU A 56 6.19 3.66 -12.18
C LEU A 56 4.95 3.65 -11.28
N ALA A 57 4.28 2.51 -11.18
CA ALA A 57 3.03 2.39 -10.42
C ALA A 57 3.23 2.43 -8.89
N ASN A 58 4.28 1.78 -8.37
CA ASN A 58 4.39 1.50 -6.93
C ASN A 58 5.51 2.26 -6.21
N MET A 59 6.31 3.06 -6.95
CA MET A 59 7.34 3.92 -6.39
C MET A 59 7.23 5.35 -6.93
N ILE A 60 7.29 5.54 -8.25
CA ILE A 60 7.39 6.88 -8.86
C ILE A 60 6.10 7.66 -8.72
N ALA A 61 4.94 7.07 -9.07
CA ALA A 61 3.65 7.76 -8.97
C ALA A 61 3.32 8.17 -7.52
N PRO A 62 3.46 7.29 -6.49
CA PRO A 62 3.37 7.70 -5.09
C PRO A 62 4.32 8.84 -4.72
N ALA A 63 5.61 8.75 -5.09
CA ALA A 63 6.59 9.79 -4.77
C ALA A 63 6.24 11.15 -5.40
N LEU A 64 5.75 11.15 -6.64
CA LEU A 64 5.30 12.37 -7.31
C LEU A 64 4.04 12.97 -6.69
N LEU A 65 3.08 12.14 -6.24
CA LEU A 65 1.92 12.62 -5.49
C LEU A 65 2.34 13.23 -4.15
N ILE A 66 3.23 12.58 -3.40
CA ILE A 66 3.79 13.13 -2.15
C ILE A 66 4.43 14.49 -2.43
N ARG A 67 5.32 14.58 -3.42
CA ARG A 67 5.96 15.83 -3.82
C ARG A 67 4.94 16.96 -4.09
N SER A 68 3.83 16.65 -4.73
CA SER A 68 2.83 17.65 -5.14
C SER A 68 2.04 18.24 -3.97
N VAL A 69 1.90 17.52 -2.83
CA VAL A 69 1.09 17.97 -1.70
C VAL A 69 1.94 18.46 -0.51
N LEU A 70 3.21 18.08 -0.48
CA LEU A 70 4.06 18.20 0.70
C LEU A 70 4.26 19.64 1.16
N ASP A 71 4.57 20.56 0.25
CA ASP A 71 4.82 21.97 0.59
C ASP A 71 3.58 22.64 1.18
N GLY A 72 2.39 22.33 0.65
CA GLY A 72 1.11 22.79 1.21
C GLY A 72 0.87 22.26 2.62
N MET A 73 1.08 20.96 2.85
CA MET A 73 0.97 20.35 4.18
C MET A 73 1.95 20.98 5.18
N ARG A 74 3.19 21.20 4.79
CA ARG A 74 4.22 21.86 5.63
C ARG A 74 3.83 23.29 5.99
N ALA A 75 3.33 24.06 5.02
CA ALA A 75 2.89 25.44 5.24
C ALA A 75 1.71 25.53 6.25
N ARG A 76 0.75 24.59 6.15
CA ARG A 76 -0.39 24.49 7.09
C ARG A 76 -0.04 23.86 8.43
N LYS A 77 1.21 23.35 8.61
CA LYS A 77 1.64 22.63 9.81
C LYS A 77 0.75 21.43 10.16
N PHE A 78 0.22 20.79 9.12
CA PHE A 78 -0.55 19.56 9.25
C PHE A 78 -0.49 18.76 7.94
N GLY A 79 -0.16 17.47 8.04
CA GLY A 79 -0.23 16.53 6.93
C GLY A 79 -0.10 15.09 7.41
N ARG A 80 -0.86 14.19 6.79
CA ARG A 80 -0.81 12.74 7.04
C ARG A 80 -0.66 12.02 5.71
N ILE A 81 0.46 11.34 5.53
CA ILE A 81 0.75 10.57 4.33
C ILE A 81 0.88 9.11 4.71
N VAL A 82 0.07 8.26 4.10
CA VAL A 82 0.08 6.81 4.32
C VAL A 82 0.27 6.10 2.99
N ASN A 83 1.38 5.40 2.84
CA ASN A 83 1.63 4.58 1.65
C ASN A 83 1.19 3.14 1.90
N ILE A 84 0.38 2.60 1.00
CA ILE A 84 0.02 1.19 1.03
C ILE A 84 1.10 0.42 0.27
N THR A 85 1.93 -0.28 1.03
CA THR A 85 3.01 -1.10 0.46
C THR A 85 2.67 -2.59 0.53
N SER A 86 3.44 -3.42 1.21
CA SER A 86 3.17 -4.86 1.34
C SER A 86 4.01 -5.46 2.47
N ALA A 87 3.51 -6.46 3.17
CA ALA A 87 4.28 -7.31 4.09
C ALA A 87 5.50 -7.94 3.41
N MET A 88 5.45 -8.14 2.09
CA MET A 88 6.55 -8.69 1.30
C MET A 88 7.78 -7.78 1.24
N VAL A 89 7.69 -6.51 1.64
CA VAL A 89 8.86 -5.65 1.83
C VAL A 89 9.78 -6.19 2.93
N LYS A 90 9.18 -6.82 3.96
CA LYS A 90 9.92 -7.48 5.06
C LYS A 90 10.14 -8.99 4.82
N SER A 91 9.20 -9.65 4.13
CA SER A 91 9.23 -11.09 3.84
C SER A 91 9.06 -11.35 2.35
N PRO A 92 10.12 -11.18 1.52
CA PRO A 92 10.03 -11.32 0.07
C PRO A 92 9.59 -12.71 -0.37
N HIS A 93 8.71 -12.76 -1.38
CA HIS A 93 8.31 -14.00 -2.04
C HIS A 93 8.82 -14.01 -3.49
N PRO A 94 9.43 -15.11 -3.98
CA PRO A 94 10.06 -15.15 -5.32
C PRO A 94 9.15 -14.70 -6.46
N ASN A 95 7.89 -15.11 -6.43
CA ASN A 95 6.92 -14.79 -7.49
C ASN A 95 6.34 -13.35 -7.41
N MET A 96 6.77 -12.56 -6.43
CA MET A 96 6.30 -11.19 -6.21
C MET A 96 7.43 -10.16 -6.33
N GLY A 97 8.54 -10.53 -6.96
CA GLY A 97 9.77 -9.74 -7.03
C GLY A 97 9.57 -8.31 -7.54
N LEU A 98 8.81 -8.12 -8.62
CA LEU A 98 8.50 -6.78 -9.15
C LEU A 98 7.81 -5.88 -8.11
N SER A 99 6.72 -6.40 -7.53
CA SER A 99 5.96 -5.66 -6.52
C SER A 99 6.79 -5.38 -5.28
N THR A 100 7.54 -6.38 -4.82
CA THR A 100 8.40 -6.27 -3.64
C THR A 100 9.48 -5.21 -3.84
N ALA A 101 10.20 -5.24 -4.96
CA ALA A 101 11.29 -4.30 -5.26
C ALA A 101 10.79 -2.85 -5.34
N ALA A 102 9.71 -2.61 -6.10
CA ALA A 102 9.16 -1.26 -6.26
C ALA A 102 8.62 -0.70 -4.93
N ARG A 103 7.90 -1.50 -4.14
CA ARG A 103 7.37 -1.07 -2.83
C ARG A 103 8.46 -0.95 -1.77
N ALA A 104 9.50 -1.79 -1.85
CA ALA A 104 10.68 -1.65 -1.00
C ALA A 104 11.41 -0.34 -1.28
N ALA A 105 11.54 0.09 -2.55
CA ALA A 105 12.15 1.37 -2.89
C ALA A 105 11.39 2.57 -2.30
N LEU A 106 10.05 2.53 -2.26
CA LEU A 106 9.23 3.58 -1.64
C LEU A 106 9.45 3.67 -0.13
N THR A 107 9.78 2.55 0.53
CA THR A 107 9.93 2.48 1.99
C THR A 107 11.08 3.35 2.53
N PRO A 108 12.36 3.22 2.09
CA PRO A 108 13.45 4.08 2.56
C PRO A 108 13.30 5.53 2.09
N PHE A 109 12.74 5.78 0.90
CA PHE A 109 12.40 7.12 0.45
C PHE A 109 11.46 7.80 1.44
N SER A 110 10.36 7.15 1.81
CA SER A 110 9.39 7.63 2.79
C SER A 110 10.02 7.86 4.16
N LYS A 111 10.90 6.95 4.59
CA LYS A 111 11.62 7.09 5.86
C LYS A 111 12.55 8.29 5.89
N GLY A 112 13.31 8.50 4.82
CA GLY A 112 14.19 9.67 4.71
C GLY A 112 13.41 10.98 4.78
N LEU A 113 12.37 11.10 3.96
CA LEU A 113 11.54 12.29 3.87
C LEU A 113 10.76 12.56 5.16
N SER A 114 10.28 11.52 5.85
CA SER A 114 9.55 11.66 7.13
C SER A 114 10.34 12.40 8.19
N LYS A 115 11.67 12.23 8.23
CA LYS A 115 12.54 12.92 9.18
C LYS A 115 12.64 14.42 8.89
N GLU A 116 12.64 14.80 7.62
CA GLU A 116 12.73 16.19 7.21
C GLU A 116 11.49 17.00 7.58
N VAL A 117 10.29 16.37 7.40
CA VAL A 117 9.01 17.07 7.52
C VAL A 117 8.32 16.95 8.87
N ALA A 118 8.82 16.10 9.78
CA ALA A 118 8.22 15.86 11.10
C ALA A 118 8.09 17.14 11.92
N LYS A 119 9.05 18.08 11.84
CA LYS A 119 9.02 19.38 12.51
C LYS A 119 7.86 20.28 12.07
N ASP A 120 7.29 19.99 10.91
CA ASP A 120 6.16 20.70 10.35
C ASP A 120 4.81 20.02 10.64
N ASN A 121 4.79 19.04 11.59
CA ASN A 121 3.63 18.22 11.93
C ASN A 121 3.08 17.44 10.71
N VAL A 122 3.97 17.06 9.79
CA VAL A 122 3.67 16.17 8.67
C VAL A 122 4.25 14.80 8.97
N THR A 123 3.41 13.76 8.95
CA THR A 123 3.86 12.38 9.15
C THR A 123 3.76 11.57 7.86
N ILE A 124 4.73 10.69 7.62
CA ILE A 124 4.74 9.78 6.49
C ILE A 124 4.95 8.38 7.02
N ASN A 125 3.97 7.49 6.85
CA ASN A 125 4.03 6.11 7.29
C ASN A 125 3.66 5.15 6.16
N ASN A 126 4.05 3.90 6.30
CA ASN A 126 3.70 2.83 5.38
C ASN A 126 2.83 1.79 6.09
N LEU A 127 1.74 1.37 5.45
CA LEU A 127 0.97 0.20 5.83
C LEU A 127 1.40 -0.99 4.97
N LEU A 128 1.68 -2.10 5.61
CA LEU A 128 2.19 -3.32 4.99
C LEU A 128 1.15 -4.45 5.14
N PRO A 129 0.10 -4.46 4.29
CA PRO A 129 -0.88 -5.55 4.31
C PRO A 129 -0.26 -6.86 3.82
N GLU A 130 -0.74 -7.98 4.36
CA GLU A 130 -0.48 -9.31 3.81
C GLU A 130 -1.75 -9.86 3.15
N ARG A 131 -2.63 -10.52 3.90
CA ARG A 131 -3.80 -11.24 3.36
C ARG A 131 -5.09 -10.73 3.97
N PHE A 132 -5.78 -9.90 3.21
CA PHE A 132 -7.12 -9.39 3.54
C PHE A 132 -8.17 -9.99 2.60
N ASP A 133 -9.37 -10.23 3.10
CA ASP A 133 -10.50 -10.79 2.33
C ASP A 133 -11.01 -9.78 1.29
N THR A 134 -10.31 -9.69 0.19
CA THR A 134 -10.57 -8.80 -0.93
C THR A 134 -10.84 -9.60 -2.20
N ALA A 135 -11.35 -8.93 -3.25
CA ALA A 135 -11.55 -9.54 -4.56
C ALA A 135 -10.28 -10.23 -5.10
N ARG A 136 -9.09 -9.68 -4.82
CA ARG A 136 -7.81 -10.31 -5.21
C ARG A 136 -7.60 -11.65 -4.51
N GLN A 137 -7.88 -11.76 -3.21
CA GLN A 137 -7.74 -13.03 -2.48
C GLN A 137 -8.79 -14.05 -2.93
N GLN A 138 -9.99 -13.60 -3.26
CA GLN A 138 -11.00 -14.46 -3.86
C GLN A 138 -10.54 -15.01 -5.23
N GLN A 139 -9.91 -14.18 -6.05
CA GLN A 139 -9.33 -14.62 -7.32
C GLN A 139 -8.19 -15.64 -7.11
N MET A 140 -7.30 -15.40 -6.14
CA MET A 140 -6.24 -16.35 -5.78
C MET A 140 -6.80 -17.70 -5.30
N ALA A 141 -7.87 -17.67 -4.50
CA ALA A 141 -8.56 -18.89 -4.07
C ALA A 141 -9.15 -19.66 -5.29
N LYS A 142 -9.76 -18.96 -6.25
CA LYS A 142 -10.28 -19.58 -7.48
C LYS A 142 -9.17 -20.25 -8.30
N ILE A 143 -8.02 -19.60 -8.47
CA ILE A 143 -6.86 -20.18 -9.15
C ILE A 143 -6.38 -21.44 -8.42
N ALA A 144 -6.29 -21.42 -7.10
CA ALA A 144 -5.90 -22.60 -6.31
C ALA A 144 -6.91 -23.75 -6.46
N MET A 145 -8.21 -23.43 -6.51
CA MET A 145 -9.25 -24.43 -6.80
C MET A 145 -9.04 -25.12 -8.14
N GLU A 146 -8.83 -24.34 -9.21
CA GLU A 146 -8.65 -24.86 -10.57
C GLU A 146 -7.37 -25.71 -10.69
N MET A 147 -6.27 -25.23 -10.11
CA MET A 147 -4.98 -25.93 -10.21
C MET A 147 -4.89 -27.19 -9.35
N ARG A 148 -5.61 -27.26 -8.25
CA ARG A 148 -5.44 -28.31 -7.22
C ARG A 148 -6.70 -29.15 -6.97
N GLY A 149 -7.81 -28.88 -7.66
CA GLY A 149 -9.08 -29.59 -7.51
C GLY A 149 -9.75 -29.37 -6.13
N LEU A 150 -9.51 -28.22 -5.49
CA LEU A 150 -10.07 -27.88 -4.19
C LEU A 150 -11.43 -27.23 -4.31
N THR A 151 -12.24 -27.32 -3.25
CA THR A 151 -13.40 -26.42 -3.10
C THR A 151 -12.94 -25.02 -2.71
N LEU A 152 -13.81 -24.02 -2.88
CA LEU A 152 -13.51 -22.64 -2.45
C LEU A 152 -13.23 -22.58 -0.94
N GLU A 153 -14.01 -23.32 -0.16
CA GLU A 153 -13.84 -23.39 1.30
C GLU A 153 -12.47 -23.99 1.68
N GLN A 154 -12.07 -25.08 1.04
CA GLN A 154 -10.75 -25.70 1.25
C GLN A 154 -9.62 -24.74 0.86
N ALA A 155 -9.71 -24.10 -0.31
CA ALA A 155 -8.68 -23.14 -0.74
C ALA A 155 -8.56 -21.96 0.25
N ARG A 156 -9.68 -21.43 0.74
CA ARG A 156 -9.67 -20.36 1.74
C ARG A 156 -9.16 -20.82 3.10
N ALA A 157 -9.51 -22.03 3.53
CA ALA A 157 -9.02 -22.62 4.79
C ALA A 157 -7.49 -22.81 4.74
N GLU A 158 -6.94 -23.29 3.62
CA GLU A 158 -5.49 -23.42 3.45
C GLU A 158 -4.79 -22.04 3.48
N MET A 159 -5.37 -21.04 2.85
CA MET A 159 -4.83 -19.67 2.92
C MET A 159 -4.83 -19.14 4.35
N ALA A 160 -5.91 -19.37 5.10
CA ALA A 160 -6.06 -18.95 6.49
C ALA A 160 -5.07 -19.69 7.41
N ALA A 161 -4.84 -20.98 7.19
CA ALA A 161 -3.93 -21.79 7.98
C ALA A 161 -2.46 -21.33 7.95
N THR A 162 -2.07 -20.53 6.94
CA THR A 162 -0.73 -19.94 6.86
C THR A 162 -0.60 -18.62 7.63
N ILE A 163 -1.69 -18.12 8.22
CA ILE A 163 -1.74 -16.87 9.00
C ILE A 163 -1.83 -17.25 10.47
N ALA A 164 -1.01 -16.66 11.35
CA ALA A 164 -1.01 -16.99 12.77
C ALA A 164 -2.38 -16.76 13.43
N ALA A 165 -3.13 -15.74 12.99
CA ALA A 165 -4.52 -15.50 13.44
C ALA A 165 -5.54 -16.54 12.94
N GLY A 166 -5.17 -17.48 12.08
CA GLY A 166 -6.05 -18.52 11.53
C GLY A 166 -7.17 -18.02 10.62
N ARG A 167 -7.08 -16.80 10.16
CA ARG A 167 -8.09 -16.17 9.27
C ARG A 167 -7.48 -15.11 8.38
N LEU A 168 -8.19 -14.76 7.32
CA LEU A 168 -7.90 -13.55 6.54
C LEU A 168 -8.28 -12.30 7.36
N GLY A 169 -7.53 -11.21 7.19
CA GLY A 169 -7.89 -9.90 7.72
C GLY A 169 -9.16 -9.37 7.03
N GLN A 170 -9.98 -8.63 7.75
CA GLN A 170 -11.12 -7.95 7.16
C GLN A 170 -10.69 -6.60 6.58
N PRO A 171 -11.23 -6.15 5.44
CA PRO A 171 -10.92 -4.84 4.87
C PRO A 171 -11.15 -3.68 5.84
N SER A 172 -12.13 -3.78 6.75
CA SER A 172 -12.37 -2.79 7.80
C SER A 172 -11.21 -2.67 8.78
N GLU A 173 -10.58 -3.79 9.19
CA GLU A 173 -9.41 -3.77 10.09
C GLU A 173 -8.23 -3.01 9.46
N PHE A 174 -8.08 -3.12 8.13
CA PHE A 174 -7.11 -2.33 7.39
C PHE A 174 -7.50 -0.85 7.35
N GLY A 175 -8.78 -0.57 7.08
CA GLY A 175 -9.34 0.78 7.06
C GLY A 175 -9.14 1.51 8.39
N ASP A 176 -9.40 0.83 9.50
CA ASP A 176 -9.25 1.38 10.86
C ASP A 176 -7.80 1.75 11.17
N ALA A 177 -6.84 0.89 10.82
CA ALA A 177 -5.42 1.18 10.98
C ALA A 177 -4.97 2.36 10.09
N CYS A 178 -5.48 2.44 8.86
CA CYS A 178 -5.23 3.57 7.96
C CYS A 178 -5.81 4.87 8.53
N ALA A 179 -7.06 4.85 8.97
CA ALA A 179 -7.74 5.99 9.56
C ALA A 179 -7.02 6.49 10.82
N PHE A 180 -6.55 5.58 11.66
CA PHE A 180 -5.73 5.95 12.82
C PHE A 180 -4.46 6.71 12.41
N LEU A 181 -3.69 6.20 11.44
CA LEU A 181 -2.47 6.88 10.97
C LEU A 181 -2.76 8.22 10.28
N CYS A 182 -3.95 8.39 9.71
CA CYS A 182 -4.42 9.64 9.12
C CYS A 182 -4.92 10.66 10.17
N SER A 183 -5.11 10.24 11.41
CA SER A 183 -5.69 11.07 12.46
C SER A 183 -4.68 12.03 13.10
N ALA A 184 -5.17 13.01 13.86
CA ALA A 184 -4.34 13.90 14.66
C ALA A 184 -3.63 13.15 15.80
N GLN A 185 -4.24 12.09 16.34
CA GLN A 185 -3.71 11.25 17.42
C GLN A 185 -2.40 10.53 17.04
N ALA A 186 -2.21 10.25 15.75
CA ALA A 186 -0.98 9.63 15.23
C ALA A 186 0.16 10.64 14.98
N GLY A 187 0.06 11.87 15.45
CA GLY A 187 1.01 12.96 15.17
C GLY A 187 2.46 12.70 15.63
N TYR A 188 2.70 11.74 16.54
CA TYR A 188 4.04 11.36 16.98
C TYR A 188 4.54 10.03 16.36
N ILE A 189 3.78 9.49 15.38
CA ILE A 189 4.12 8.28 14.63
C ILE A 189 4.53 8.70 13.22
N SER A 190 5.84 8.64 12.90
CA SER A 190 6.34 9.02 11.59
C SER A 190 7.50 8.13 11.16
N GLY A 191 7.55 7.81 9.87
CA GLY A 191 8.57 6.95 9.28
C GLY A 191 8.44 5.48 9.70
N GLN A 192 7.26 5.00 10.05
CA GLN A 192 7.01 3.65 10.50
C GLN A 192 6.48 2.77 9.37
N ASN A 193 6.75 1.47 9.50
CA ASN A 193 6.25 0.41 8.64
C ASN A 193 5.33 -0.47 9.49
N LEU A 194 4.03 -0.12 9.51
CA LEU A 194 3.04 -0.87 10.27
C LEU A 194 2.58 -2.07 9.46
N GLN A 195 2.93 -3.26 9.91
CA GLN A 195 2.55 -4.51 9.26
C GLN A 195 1.19 -4.99 9.78
N LEU A 196 0.34 -5.41 8.86
CA LEU A 196 -1.00 -5.92 9.11
C LEU A 196 -1.10 -7.32 8.48
N ASP A 197 -0.73 -8.34 9.24
CA ASP A 197 -0.49 -9.70 8.74
C ASP A 197 -1.08 -10.82 9.63
N GLY A 198 -1.84 -10.44 10.66
CA GLY A 198 -2.41 -11.41 11.59
C GLY A 198 -1.36 -12.17 12.41
N GLY A 199 -0.17 -11.58 12.63
CA GLY A 199 0.91 -12.17 13.40
C GLY A 199 1.79 -13.16 12.62
N SER A 200 1.76 -13.14 11.29
CA SER A 200 2.50 -14.10 10.46
C SER A 200 3.99 -13.80 10.34
N TYR A 201 4.41 -12.56 10.56
CA TYR A 201 5.81 -12.18 10.48
C TYR A 201 6.62 -12.75 11.63
N GLN A 202 7.71 -13.44 11.31
CA GLN A 202 8.55 -14.15 12.31
C GLN A 202 9.71 -13.29 12.83
N GLY A 203 9.97 -12.14 12.25
CA GLY A 203 11.03 -11.24 12.70
C GLY A 203 10.60 -10.37 13.88
N LEU A 204 11.57 -9.85 14.60
CA LEU A 204 11.33 -8.94 15.73
C LEU A 204 11.18 -7.47 15.29
N ILE A 205 11.78 -7.08 14.15
CA ILE A 205 11.83 -5.72 13.61
C ILE A 205 11.63 -5.72 12.09
#